data_3d46769fecb2bd43af471f320e07acde
#
_entry.id   3d46769fecb2bd43af471f320e07acde
#
_cell.length_a   1.000
_cell.length_b   1.000
_cell.length_c   1.000
_cell.angle_alpha   90.00
_cell.angle_beta   90.00
_cell.angle_gamma   90.00
#
_symmetry.space_group_name_H-M   'P 1'
#
loop_
_entity.id
_entity.type
_entity.pdbx_description
1 polymer ?
#
loop_
_entity_poly.entity_id
_entity_poly.type
_entity_poly.pdbx_seq_one_letter_code
_entity_poly.pdbx_strand_id
1 'polypeptide(L)'
;MMEFISKRSSNVKNDILSGLTVALALVPEAVAFAFVAGVDPLVGLYAAFMVGLITSIFGGRPGMISGATGALAVVMVSLVARGNAMGAEGDEMGLYYLFLTVILMGIIQVLAGVFKLGKFVRLIPHPVMMGFVNGLAIVIFLSQLSMFMTSENGEMVWMQGASLWTMIGLVGLTIAIMFGLPQLTKKLPEALVAILVVSAIVIFGDLDVATVGSFIRDGGGDGLKGGLPLPQWAIFEKIPLNFETLKFIGPYALILAAIGLIESLMTLNLIDELTETRGNSNRECMAQGGANIITGIFGGMGGCAMIGQSIINIKGGGRGRLSGIVAALALLAFILFASGLIEQVPIAALVGVMFMVVIGTFAWSSFRIINKIPKTDVFVLILVSSMTVFFDLAIAVISGVIVSALVFSWENAKRIRARKRIKEDGTKVYEIWGPLFFGSITAFNDKFDVKNDPQSVEIDFVESRISDHSAIEAISNLVAKYKEEGKAIHLKHLSEDCKILLYKSSPLFKEVIVEAIDDPRYHLAENPEAFTKALSEYKL
;
A
#
# COMPACT_ATOMS: atom_id res chain seq x y z
N MET A 1 -18.64 -18.77 -33.16
CA MET A 1 -19.21 -17.41 -33.17
C MET A 1 -20.32 -17.24 -32.12
N MET A 2 -21.34 -18.11 -32.07
CA MET A 2 -22.41 -18.07 -31.05
C MET A 2 -21.87 -18.23 -29.61
N GLU A 3 -20.92 -19.12 -29.36
CA GLU A 3 -20.28 -19.32 -28.06
C GLU A 3 -19.49 -18.08 -27.60
N PHE A 4 -18.81 -17.37 -28.52
CA PHE A 4 -18.09 -16.14 -28.24
C PHE A 4 -19.03 -14.97 -27.90
N ILE A 5 -20.18 -14.88 -28.58
CA ILE A 5 -21.23 -13.88 -28.32
C ILE A 5 -21.90 -14.15 -26.96
N SER A 6 -22.22 -15.43 -26.67
CA SER A 6 -22.81 -15.87 -25.40
C SER A 6 -21.85 -15.57 -24.20
N LYS A 7 -20.57 -15.88 -24.34
CA LYS A 7 -19.55 -15.61 -23.30
C LYS A 7 -19.35 -14.12 -23.07
N ARG A 8 -19.39 -13.28 -24.13
CA ARG A 8 -19.30 -11.84 -24.06
C ARG A 8 -20.54 -11.21 -23.41
N SER A 9 -21.73 -11.70 -23.71
CA SER A 9 -22.99 -11.26 -23.11
C SER A 9 -23.09 -11.63 -21.63
N SER A 10 -22.63 -12.82 -21.24
CA SER A 10 -22.54 -13.24 -19.83
C SER A 10 -21.57 -12.36 -19.01
N ASN A 11 -20.43 -11.98 -19.60
CA ASN A 11 -19.47 -11.10 -18.94
C ASN A 11 -20.05 -9.69 -18.71
N VAL A 12 -20.75 -9.11 -19.66
CA VAL A 12 -21.41 -7.80 -19.53
C VAL A 12 -22.47 -7.82 -18.44
N LYS A 13 -23.32 -8.85 -18.38
CA LYS A 13 -24.31 -9.00 -17.32
C LYS A 13 -23.67 -9.08 -15.94
N ASN A 14 -22.63 -9.88 -15.80
CA ASN A 14 -21.92 -10.03 -14.54
C ASN A 14 -21.22 -8.73 -14.13
N ASP A 15 -20.60 -8.01 -15.05
CA ASP A 15 -20.00 -6.70 -14.79
C ASP A 15 -21.05 -5.70 -14.29
N ILE A 16 -22.25 -5.65 -14.89
CA ILE A 16 -23.33 -4.75 -14.47
C ILE A 16 -23.83 -5.12 -13.07
N LEU A 17 -24.15 -6.39 -12.83
CA LEU A 17 -24.68 -6.83 -11.53
C LEU A 17 -23.64 -6.63 -10.41
N SER A 18 -22.39 -6.97 -10.69
CA SER A 18 -21.32 -6.78 -9.73
C SER A 18 -21.06 -5.30 -9.45
N GLY A 19 -21.07 -4.45 -10.50
CA GLY A 19 -20.92 -3.00 -10.32
C GLY A 19 -22.03 -2.38 -9.47
N LEU A 20 -23.29 -2.79 -9.67
CA LEU A 20 -24.41 -2.35 -8.84
C LEU A 20 -24.25 -2.78 -7.38
N THR A 21 -23.83 -4.03 -7.15
CA THR A 21 -23.57 -4.52 -5.79
C THR A 21 -22.46 -3.70 -5.10
N VAL A 22 -21.40 -3.40 -5.82
CA VAL A 22 -20.30 -2.57 -5.32
C VAL A 22 -20.78 -1.15 -5.02
N ALA A 23 -21.59 -0.53 -5.88
CA ALA A 23 -22.14 0.81 -5.63
C ALA A 23 -22.91 0.89 -4.32
N LEU A 24 -23.75 -0.11 -4.05
CA LEU A 24 -24.52 -0.20 -2.80
C LEU A 24 -23.65 -0.35 -1.55
N ALA A 25 -22.49 -1.00 -1.67
CA ALA A 25 -21.52 -1.12 -0.59
C ALA A 25 -20.71 0.19 -0.41
N LEU A 26 -20.41 0.92 -1.50
CA LEU A 26 -19.60 2.14 -1.48
C LEU A 26 -20.29 3.31 -0.79
N VAL A 27 -21.63 3.45 -0.93
CA VAL A 27 -22.38 4.60 -0.35
C VAL A 27 -22.12 4.74 1.15
N PRO A 28 -22.40 3.72 2.00
CA PRO A 28 -22.21 3.85 3.43
C PRO A 28 -20.73 4.06 3.81
N GLU A 29 -19.82 3.42 3.11
CA GLU A 29 -18.40 3.54 3.38
C GLU A 29 -17.88 4.94 3.04
N ALA A 30 -18.26 5.50 1.89
CA ALA A 30 -17.85 6.84 1.50
C ALA A 30 -18.36 7.92 2.49
N VAL A 31 -19.62 7.78 2.96
CA VAL A 31 -20.19 8.64 3.99
C VAL A 31 -19.43 8.50 5.31
N ALA A 32 -19.18 7.26 5.76
CA ALA A 32 -18.45 7.01 7.00
C ALA A 32 -17.00 7.53 6.96
N PHE A 33 -16.30 7.38 5.83
CA PHE A 33 -14.95 7.92 5.69
C PHE A 33 -14.91 9.45 5.62
N ALA A 34 -15.94 10.09 5.06
CA ALA A 34 -16.08 11.55 5.10
C ALA A 34 -16.20 12.03 6.56
N PHE A 35 -17.03 11.37 7.38
CA PHE A 35 -17.12 11.65 8.81
C PHE A 35 -15.79 11.44 9.54
N VAL A 36 -15.07 10.35 9.25
CA VAL A 36 -13.73 10.15 9.79
C VAL A 36 -12.79 11.29 9.40
N ALA A 37 -12.86 11.79 8.18
CA ALA A 37 -12.06 12.92 7.72
C ALA A 37 -12.48 14.28 8.30
N GLY A 38 -13.65 14.35 8.95
CA GLY A 38 -14.23 15.59 9.48
C GLY A 38 -14.78 16.51 8.40
N VAL A 39 -15.31 15.95 7.31
CA VAL A 39 -15.87 16.68 6.16
C VAL A 39 -17.29 16.22 5.83
N ASP A 40 -17.99 17.03 5.05
CA ASP A 40 -19.34 16.71 4.59
C ASP A 40 -19.37 15.36 3.83
N PRO A 41 -20.38 14.50 4.04
CA PRO A 41 -20.55 13.25 3.33
C PRO A 41 -20.49 13.33 1.80
N LEU A 42 -20.95 14.44 1.22
CA LEU A 42 -20.87 14.66 -0.23
C LEU A 42 -19.43 14.69 -0.74
N VAL A 43 -18.50 15.21 0.05
CA VAL A 43 -17.07 15.25 -0.30
C VAL A 43 -16.50 13.83 -0.46
N GLY A 44 -16.92 12.89 0.41
CA GLY A 44 -16.58 11.49 0.31
C GLY A 44 -17.26 10.76 -0.86
N LEU A 45 -18.55 11.05 -1.05
CA LEU A 45 -19.33 10.47 -2.15
C LEU A 45 -18.82 10.94 -3.53
N TYR A 46 -18.47 12.22 -3.67
CA TYR A 46 -17.83 12.74 -4.89
C TYR A 46 -16.48 12.12 -5.14
N ALA A 47 -15.68 11.93 -4.10
CA ALA A 47 -14.40 11.21 -4.22
C ALA A 47 -14.61 9.78 -4.72
N ALA A 48 -15.53 9.03 -4.12
CA ALA A 48 -15.83 7.67 -4.53
C ALA A 48 -16.32 7.57 -5.99
N PHE A 49 -17.19 8.49 -6.41
CA PHE A 49 -17.67 8.59 -7.78
C PHE A 49 -16.53 8.89 -8.76
N MET A 50 -15.80 9.98 -8.55
CA MET A 50 -14.83 10.47 -9.52
C MET A 50 -13.59 9.58 -9.60
N VAL A 51 -13.02 9.22 -8.46
CA VAL A 51 -11.89 8.29 -8.42
C VAL A 51 -12.29 6.95 -9.02
N GLY A 52 -13.47 6.42 -8.64
CA GLY A 52 -13.99 5.16 -9.17
C GLY A 52 -14.19 5.18 -10.69
N LEU A 53 -14.78 6.24 -11.23
CA LEU A 53 -15.03 6.39 -12.67
C LEU A 53 -13.71 6.47 -13.46
N ILE A 54 -12.83 7.41 -13.07
CA ILE A 54 -11.60 7.71 -13.82
C ILE A 54 -10.65 6.52 -13.79
N THR A 55 -10.46 5.88 -12.63
CA THR A 55 -9.59 4.71 -12.53
C THR A 55 -10.16 3.49 -13.24
N SER A 56 -11.48 3.32 -13.26
CA SER A 56 -12.11 2.23 -14.04
C SER A 56 -11.87 2.39 -15.53
N ILE A 57 -11.87 3.63 -16.06
CA ILE A 57 -11.62 3.90 -17.48
C ILE A 57 -10.13 3.81 -17.81
N PHE A 58 -9.28 4.50 -17.06
CA PHE A 58 -7.86 4.70 -17.38
C PHE A 58 -6.90 3.81 -16.61
N GLY A 59 -7.32 3.20 -15.48
CA GLY A 59 -6.49 2.41 -14.58
C GLY A 59 -5.75 1.25 -15.23
N GLY A 60 -4.73 0.80 -14.56
CA GLY A 60 -3.85 -0.28 -14.99
C GLY A 60 -4.44 -1.67 -14.82
N ARG A 61 -5.55 -1.79 -14.05
CA ARG A 61 -6.15 -3.08 -13.70
C ARG A 61 -7.68 -3.09 -13.88
N PRO A 62 -8.22 -3.77 -14.91
CA PRO A 62 -9.65 -3.98 -15.03
C PRO A 62 -10.22 -4.80 -13.86
N GLY A 63 -11.43 -4.50 -13.43
CA GLY A 63 -12.10 -5.18 -12.32
C GLY A 63 -11.69 -4.72 -10.92
N MET A 64 -10.69 -3.85 -10.80
CA MET A 64 -10.33 -3.18 -9.56
C MET A 64 -11.27 -1.99 -9.30
N ILE A 65 -11.63 -1.78 -8.06
CA ILE A 65 -12.52 -0.71 -7.62
C ILE A 65 -11.72 0.28 -6.78
N SER A 66 -11.89 1.56 -7.07
CA SER A 66 -11.30 2.67 -6.32
C SER A 66 -12.39 3.59 -5.78
N GLY A 67 -12.08 4.29 -4.69
CA GLY A 67 -13.01 5.23 -4.05
C GLY A 67 -12.38 5.92 -2.87
N ALA A 68 -13.17 6.61 -2.05
CA ALA A 68 -12.74 7.16 -0.78
C ALA A 68 -12.32 6.01 0.16
N THR A 69 -11.22 6.17 0.89
CA THR A 69 -10.68 5.12 1.78
C THR A 69 -10.40 5.64 3.18
N GLY A 70 -10.53 4.74 4.17
CA GLY A 70 -10.26 5.07 5.57
C GLY A 70 -8.81 5.45 5.84
N ALA A 71 -7.86 4.85 5.13
CA ALA A 71 -6.45 5.15 5.26
C ALA A 71 -6.11 6.61 4.94
N LEU A 72 -6.73 7.16 3.89
CA LEU A 72 -6.58 8.56 3.53
C LEU A 72 -7.38 9.48 4.47
N ALA A 73 -8.61 9.08 4.83
CA ALA A 73 -9.51 9.84 5.70
C ALA A 73 -8.84 10.18 7.04
N VAL A 74 -8.20 9.22 7.68
CA VAL A 74 -7.51 9.41 8.97
C VAL A 74 -6.44 10.50 8.92
N VAL A 75 -5.65 10.56 7.85
CA VAL A 75 -4.61 11.60 7.67
C VAL A 75 -5.25 12.97 7.42
N MET A 76 -6.39 13.00 6.74
CA MET A 76 -7.09 14.24 6.40
C MET A 76 -7.68 14.95 7.63
N VAL A 77 -8.02 14.22 8.71
CA VAL A 77 -8.53 14.82 9.96
C VAL A 77 -7.67 15.97 10.45
N SER A 78 -6.37 15.69 10.62
CA SER A 78 -5.43 16.69 11.13
C SER A 78 -5.19 17.84 10.15
N LEU A 79 -5.22 17.58 8.85
CA LEU A 79 -5.11 18.59 7.81
C LEU A 79 -6.31 19.56 7.86
N VAL A 80 -7.54 19.03 7.89
CA VAL A 80 -8.78 19.81 7.93
C VAL A 80 -8.84 20.63 9.21
N ALA A 81 -8.61 20.02 10.37
CA ALA A 81 -8.64 20.70 11.66
C ALA A 81 -7.62 21.85 11.73
N ARG A 82 -6.39 21.62 11.28
CA ARG A 82 -5.34 22.66 11.26
C ARG A 82 -5.62 23.73 10.20
N GLY A 83 -6.19 23.35 9.06
CA GLY A 83 -6.59 24.28 8.01
C GLY A 83 -7.71 25.23 8.49
N ASN A 84 -8.71 24.70 9.21
CA ASN A 84 -9.77 25.52 9.81
C ASN A 84 -9.22 26.48 10.87
N ALA A 85 -8.22 26.06 11.66
CA ALA A 85 -7.57 26.92 12.64
C ALA A 85 -6.75 28.08 12.02
N MET A 86 -6.46 28.04 10.72
CA MET A 86 -5.78 29.13 9.99
C MET A 86 -6.74 30.14 9.37
N GLY A 87 -8.04 29.82 9.27
CA GLY A 87 -9.09 30.69 8.77
C GLY A 87 -9.75 31.50 9.88
N ALA A 88 -10.64 32.48 9.48
CA ALA A 88 -11.55 33.11 10.42
C ALA A 88 -12.65 32.13 10.86
N GLU A 89 -13.25 32.35 12.02
CA GLU A 89 -14.37 31.53 12.49
C GLU A 89 -15.50 31.49 11.44
N GLY A 90 -15.86 30.28 10.99
CA GLY A 90 -16.89 30.07 9.96
C GLY A 90 -16.38 29.97 8.52
N ASP A 91 -15.09 30.15 8.28
CA ASP A 91 -14.49 30.05 6.95
C ASP A 91 -13.96 28.62 6.72
N GLU A 92 -14.63 27.69 6.16
CA GLU A 92 -14.23 26.28 5.94
C GLU A 92 -12.87 26.12 5.19
N MET A 93 -11.86 26.84 5.67
CA MET A 93 -10.52 26.89 5.05
C MET A 93 -9.85 25.52 5.01
N GLY A 94 -10.12 24.67 6.01
CA GLY A 94 -9.61 23.29 6.03
C GLY A 94 -10.06 22.46 4.82
N LEU A 95 -11.26 22.71 4.33
CA LEU A 95 -11.80 22.04 3.15
C LEU A 95 -11.05 22.47 1.88
N TYR A 96 -10.76 23.75 1.72
CA TYR A 96 -9.97 24.24 0.57
C TYR A 96 -8.52 23.73 0.62
N TYR A 97 -7.90 23.71 1.80
CA TYR A 97 -6.59 23.09 1.98
C TYR A 97 -6.61 21.59 1.66
N LEU A 98 -7.68 20.88 2.02
CA LEU A 98 -7.84 19.46 1.66
C LEU A 98 -7.88 19.29 0.15
N PHE A 99 -8.71 20.05 -0.57
CA PHE A 99 -8.82 19.93 -2.02
C PHE A 99 -7.50 20.23 -2.73
N LEU A 100 -6.80 21.29 -2.30
CA LEU A 100 -5.48 21.62 -2.85
C LEU A 100 -4.44 20.51 -2.55
N THR A 101 -4.50 19.92 -1.37
CA THR A 101 -3.64 18.80 -0.99
C THR A 101 -3.91 17.56 -1.85
N VAL A 102 -5.18 17.28 -2.16
CA VAL A 102 -5.58 16.17 -3.04
C VAL A 102 -5.08 16.38 -4.47
N ILE A 103 -5.13 17.60 -4.97
CA ILE A 103 -4.54 17.96 -6.27
C ILE A 103 -3.02 17.69 -6.27
N LEU A 104 -2.32 18.16 -5.24
CA LEU A 104 -0.86 17.95 -5.11
C LEU A 104 -0.51 16.47 -4.93
N MET A 105 -1.27 15.73 -4.12
CA MET A 105 -1.20 14.27 -4.00
C MET A 105 -1.28 13.61 -5.38
N GLY A 106 -2.27 13.98 -6.17
CA GLY A 106 -2.48 13.45 -7.52
C GLY A 106 -1.30 13.73 -8.45
N ILE A 107 -0.73 14.94 -8.41
CA ILE A 107 0.48 15.30 -9.18
C ILE A 107 1.65 14.37 -8.80
N ILE A 108 1.89 14.17 -7.50
CA ILE A 108 2.95 13.27 -7.01
C ILE A 108 2.73 11.84 -7.52
N GLN A 109 1.49 11.34 -7.51
CA GLN A 109 1.13 10.00 -7.99
C GLN A 109 1.33 9.86 -9.51
N VAL A 110 0.97 10.89 -10.30
CA VAL A 110 1.26 10.90 -11.76
C VAL A 110 2.76 10.84 -12.00
N LEU A 111 3.55 11.67 -11.30
CA LEU A 111 5.00 11.66 -11.41
C LEU A 111 5.59 10.28 -11.05
N ALA A 112 5.09 9.65 -9.97
CA ALA A 112 5.49 8.30 -9.61
C ALA A 112 5.23 7.29 -10.75
N GLY A 113 4.10 7.39 -11.44
CA GLY A 113 3.79 6.58 -12.62
C GLY A 113 4.72 6.84 -13.80
N VAL A 114 4.98 8.11 -14.13
CA VAL A 114 5.87 8.55 -15.23
C VAL A 114 7.31 8.07 -14.98
N PHE A 115 7.83 8.24 -13.77
CA PHE A 115 9.15 7.76 -13.36
C PHE A 115 9.22 6.24 -13.13
N LYS A 116 8.13 5.51 -13.40
CA LYS A 116 8.05 4.05 -13.27
C LYS A 116 8.34 3.56 -11.83
N LEU A 117 7.96 4.34 -10.83
CA LEU A 117 8.17 4.01 -9.42
C LEU A 117 7.19 2.94 -8.90
N GLY A 118 6.15 2.60 -9.66
CA GLY A 118 5.19 1.54 -9.30
C GLY A 118 5.83 0.16 -9.06
N LYS A 119 7.03 -0.08 -9.58
CA LYS A 119 7.81 -1.30 -9.31
C LYS A 119 8.34 -1.39 -7.87
N PHE A 120 8.51 -0.24 -7.19
CA PHE A 120 9.10 -0.20 -5.84
C PHE A 120 8.15 -0.74 -4.76
N VAL A 121 6.85 -0.90 -5.05
CA VAL A 121 5.94 -1.59 -4.13
C VAL A 121 6.40 -3.01 -3.79
N ARG A 122 7.14 -3.65 -4.70
CA ARG A 122 7.73 -4.98 -4.48
C ARG A 122 8.83 -5.01 -3.41
N LEU A 123 9.34 -3.84 -3.01
CA LEU A 123 10.33 -3.71 -1.94
C LEU A 123 9.68 -3.64 -0.56
N ILE A 124 8.35 -3.53 -0.47
CA ILE A 124 7.64 -3.53 0.81
C ILE A 124 7.52 -4.98 1.29
N PRO A 125 8.20 -5.35 2.38
CA PRO A 125 8.12 -6.71 2.90
C PRO A 125 6.74 -7.03 3.48
N HIS A 126 6.34 -8.30 3.41
CA HIS A 126 5.04 -8.75 3.90
C HIS A 126 4.76 -8.39 5.39
N PRO A 127 5.72 -8.49 6.33
CA PRO A 127 5.51 -8.06 7.72
C PRO A 127 5.16 -6.57 7.86
N VAL A 128 5.74 -5.69 7.02
CA VAL A 128 5.43 -4.26 7.00
C VAL A 128 3.99 -4.05 6.54
N MET A 129 3.56 -4.75 5.48
CA MET A 129 2.19 -4.67 4.97
C MET A 129 1.17 -5.14 6.02
N MET A 130 1.43 -6.26 6.69
CA MET A 130 0.56 -6.75 7.75
C MET A 130 0.50 -5.78 8.94
N GLY A 131 1.65 -5.23 9.33
CA GLY A 131 1.74 -4.23 10.40
C GLY A 131 0.94 -2.97 10.08
N PHE A 132 1.06 -2.46 8.85
CA PHE A 132 0.30 -1.32 8.35
C PHE A 132 -1.21 -1.57 8.40
N VAL A 133 -1.67 -2.69 7.85
CA VAL A 133 -3.10 -3.04 7.79
C VAL A 133 -3.69 -3.21 9.20
N ASN A 134 -2.96 -3.82 10.13
CA ASN A 134 -3.38 -3.96 11.52
C ASN A 134 -3.45 -2.60 12.23
N GLY A 135 -2.42 -1.77 12.07
CA GLY A 135 -2.41 -0.42 12.61
C GLY A 135 -3.56 0.43 12.06
N LEU A 136 -3.80 0.37 10.75
CA LEU A 136 -4.93 1.04 10.10
C LEU A 136 -6.29 0.60 10.69
N ALA A 137 -6.50 -0.70 10.85
CA ALA A 137 -7.73 -1.23 11.45
C ALA A 137 -7.93 -0.69 12.88
N ILE A 138 -6.86 -0.63 13.69
CA ILE A 138 -6.91 -0.05 15.04
C ILE A 138 -7.27 1.43 15.00
N VAL A 139 -6.64 2.21 14.11
CA VAL A 139 -6.93 3.65 13.98
C VAL A 139 -8.37 3.89 13.55
N ILE A 140 -8.89 3.14 12.57
CA ILE A 140 -10.31 3.22 12.17
C ILE A 140 -11.22 2.88 13.35
N PHE A 141 -10.89 1.85 14.11
CA PHE A 141 -11.64 1.48 15.33
C PHE A 141 -11.68 2.64 16.33
N LEU A 142 -10.53 3.22 16.64
CA LEU A 142 -10.42 4.34 17.58
C LEU A 142 -11.21 5.57 17.09
N SER A 143 -11.22 5.85 15.79
CA SER A 143 -12.01 6.95 15.23
C SER A 143 -13.52 6.77 15.39
N GLN A 144 -14.01 5.51 15.41
CA GLN A 144 -15.42 5.25 15.64
C GLN A 144 -15.86 5.50 17.10
N LEU A 145 -14.92 5.50 18.03
CA LEU A 145 -15.26 5.77 19.45
C LEU A 145 -15.73 7.21 19.66
N SER A 146 -15.29 8.16 18.84
CA SER A 146 -15.77 9.54 18.89
C SER A 146 -17.26 9.68 18.57
N MET A 147 -17.86 8.74 17.82
CA MET A 147 -19.28 8.71 17.51
C MET A 147 -20.17 8.33 18.71
N PHE A 148 -19.57 7.86 19.81
CA PHE A 148 -20.26 7.63 21.09
C PHE A 148 -20.17 8.82 22.03
N MET A 149 -19.68 9.97 21.53
CA MET A 149 -19.61 11.22 22.27
C MET A 149 -20.69 12.19 21.78
N THR A 150 -21.18 13.02 22.68
CA THR A 150 -22.10 14.13 22.39
C THR A 150 -21.52 15.43 22.91
N SER A 151 -21.88 16.55 22.28
CA SER A 151 -21.44 17.86 22.74
C SER A 151 -22.38 18.37 23.85
N GLU A 152 -21.88 18.48 25.08
CA GLU A 152 -22.55 19.13 26.18
C GLU A 152 -21.75 20.37 26.62
N ASN A 153 -22.36 21.54 26.58
CA ASN A 153 -21.72 22.82 26.96
C ASN A 153 -20.42 23.14 26.20
N GLY A 154 -20.27 22.63 24.97
CA GLY A 154 -19.06 22.81 24.14
C GLY A 154 -17.92 21.82 24.42
N GLU A 155 -18.12 20.88 25.32
CA GLU A 155 -17.18 19.77 25.56
C GLU A 155 -17.74 18.44 25.02
N MET A 156 -16.86 17.61 24.47
CA MET A 156 -17.22 16.28 23.98
C MET A 156 -17.25 15.30 25.17
N VAL A 157 -18.44 14.85 25.53
CA VAL A 157 -18.66 13.93 26.66
C VAL A 157 -19.21 12.60 26.14
N TRP A 158 -18.84 11.50 26.78
CA TRP A 158 -19.42 10.19 26.45
C TRP A 158 -20.92 10.17 26.66
N MET A 159 -21.68 9.65 25.68
CA MET A 159 -23.12 9.40 25.83
C MET A 159 -23.40 8.62 27.10
N GLN A 160 -24.49 8.93 27.81
CA GLN A 160 -24.88 8.28 29.06
C GLN A 160 -26.34 7.80 29.03
N GLY A 161 -26.66 6.87 29.90
CA GLY A 161 -28.04 6.41 30.08
C GLY A 161 -28.62 5.68 28.87
N ALA A 162 -29.90 5.97 28.58
CA ALA A 162 -30.66 5.31 27.52
C ALA A 162 -30.06 5.53 26.13
N SER A 163 -29.54 6.73 25.84
CA SER A 163 -28.94 7.10 24.54
C SER A 163 -27.74 6.20 24.20
N LEU A 164 -26.85 5.96 25.19
CA LEU A 164 -25.71 5.05 24.98
C LEU A 164 -26.16 3.61 24.70
N TRP A 165 -27.13 3.11 25.45
CA TRP A 165 -27.61 1.74 25.27
C TRP A 165 -28.35 1.55 23.94
N THR A 166 -29.10 2.56 23.51
CA THR A 166 -29.74 2.56 22.19
C THR A 166 -28.67 2.55 21.07
N MET A 167 -27.64 3.41 21.17
CA MET A 167 -26.51 3.42 20.24
C MET A 167 -25.82 2.05 20.16
N ILE A 168 -25.44 1.48 21.31
CA ILE A 168 -24.81 0.14 21.37
C ILE A 168 -25.71 -0.95 20.82
N GLY A 169 -27.02 -0.90 21.13
CA GLY A 169 -28.00 -1.87 20.62
C GLY A 169 -28.14 -1.84 19.11
N LEU A 170 -28.22 -0.64 18.51
CA LEU A 170 -28.33 -0.47 17.05
C LEU A 170 -27.02 -0.84 16.33
N VAL A 171 -25.85 -0.49 16.90
CA VAL A 171 -24.54 -0.93 16.41
C VAL A 171 -24.44 -2.45 16.44
N GLY A 172 -24.80 -3.07 17.59
CA GLY A 172 -24.79 -4.51 17.75
C GLY A 172 -25.73 -5.23 16.78
N LEU A 173 -26.92 -4.67 16.54
CA LEU A 173 -27.88 -5.18 15.56
C LEU A 173 -27.30 -5.10 14.13
N THR A 174 -26.66 -3.97 13.76
CA THR A 174 -26.01 -3.81 12.46
C THR A 174 -24.95 -4.89 12.25
N ILE A 175 -24.06 -5.09 13.24
CA ILE A 175 -23.03 -6.13 13.21
C ILE A 175 -23.66 -7.53 13.09
N ALA A 176 -24.72 -7.80 13.85
CA ALA A 176 -25.41 -9.10 13.83
C ALA A 176 -26.01 -9.40 12.46
N ILE A 177 -26.63 -8.42 11.80
CA ILE A 177 -27.18 -8.55 10.44
C ILE A 177 -26.04 -8.78 9.45
N MET A 178 -24.99 -7.98 9.50
CA MET A 178 -23.84 -8.11 8.57
C MET A 178 -23.10 -9.44 8.70
N PHE A 179 -23.03 -9.99 9.91
CA PHE A 179 -22.42 -11.29 10.15
C PHE A 179 -23.35 -12.47 9.81
N GLY A 180 -24.64 -12.33 10.07
CA GLY A 180 -25.64 -13.39 9.90
C GLY A 180 -26.17 -13.51 8.47
N LEU A 181 -26.39 -12.39 7.79
CA LEU A 181 -26.99 -12.38 6.44
C LEU A 181 -26.20 -13.19 5.40
N PRO A 182 -24.85 -13.12 5.35
CA PRO A 182 -24.07 -13.94 4.39
C PRO A 182 -24.20 -15.46 4.60
N GLN A 183 -24.63 -15.89 5.79
CA GLN A 183 -24.88 -17.30 6.10
C GLN A 183 -26.24 -17.75 5.54
N LEU A 184 -27.20 -16.82 5.42
CA LEU A 184 -28.53 -17.07 4.89
C LEU A 184 -28.61 -16.86 3.38
N THR A 185 -28.03 -15.76 2.88
CA THR A 185 -28.03 -15.43 1.46
C THR A 185 -26.79 -14.62 1.06
N LYS A 186 -26.21 -14.99 -0.06
CA LYS A 186 -25.08 -14.25 -0.67
C LYS A 186 -25.51 -13.31 -1.80
N LYS A 187 -26.82 -13.16 -2.00
CA LYS A 187 -27.38 -12.37 -3.13
C LYS A 187 -27.58 -10.89 -2.77
N LEU A 188 -27.66 -10.58 -1.49
CA LEU A 188 -27.92 -9.22 -1.00
C LEU A 188 -26.65 -8.67 -0.32
N PRO A 189 -26.29 -7.39 -0.56
CA PRO A 189 -25.20 -6.73 0.15
C PRO A 189 -25.56 -6.60 1.63
N GLU A 190 -24.75 -7.20 2.49
CA GLU A 190 -25.00 -7.25 3.94
C GLU A 190 -25.08 -5.86 4.58
N ALA A 191 -24.20 -4.94 4.19
CA ALA A 191 -24.17 -3.58 4.72
C ALA A 191 -25.44 -2.80 4.37
N LEU A 192 -25.93 -2.93 3.12
CA LEU A 192 -27.15 -2.25 2.69
C LEU A 192 -28.36 -2.75 3.48
N VAL A 193 -28.50 -4.08 3.62
CA VAL A 193 -29.63 -4.67 4.37
C VAL A 193 -29.58 -4.25 5.84
N ALA A 194 -28.40 -4.26 6.45
CA ALA A 194 -28.22 -3.82 7.84
C ALA A 194 -28.66 -2.36 8.01
N ILE A 195 -28.21 -1.47 7.13
CA ILE A 195 -28.58 -0.04 7.18
C ILE A 195 -30.10 0.13 7.00
N LEU A 196 -30.70 -0.52 5.99
CA LEU A 196 -32.13 -0.39 5.75
C LEU A 196 -32.97 -0.90 6.92
N VAL A 197 -32.60 -2.03 7.52
CA VAL A 197 -33.31 -2.59 8.69
C VAL A 197 -33.18 -1.67 9.90
N VAL A 198 -31.95 -1.22 10.19
CA VAL A 198 -31.72 -0.33 11.35
C VAL A 198 -32.38 1.02 11.14
N SER A 199 -32.33 1.60 9.91
CA SER A 199 -33.06 2.83 9.60
C SER A 199 -34.56 2.66 9.74
N ALA A 200 -35.13 1.54 9.29
CA ALA A 200 -36.55 1.24 9.46
C ALA A 200 -36.93 1.16 10.94
N ILE A 201 -36.13 0.49 11.78
CA ILE A 201 -36.37 0.42 13.22
C ILE A 201 -36.35 1.80 13.86
N VAL A 202 -35.39 2.65 13.50
CA VAL A 202 -35.27 4.01 14.03
C VAL A 202 -36.46 4.87 13.61
N ILE A 203 -36.87 4.83 12.33
CA ILE A 203 -37.94 5.63 11.79
C ILE A 203 -39.31 5.18 12.34
N PHE A 204 -39.61 3.87 12.28
CA PHE A 204 -40.90 3.34 12.73
C PHE A 204 -41.00 3.22 14.27
N GLY A 205 -39.86 3.12 14.96
CA GLY A 205 -39.78 3.09 16.41
C GLY A 205 -39.73 4.47 17.07
N ASP A 206 -39.69 5.53 16.26
CA ASP A 206 -39.56 6.94 16.70
C ASP A 206 -38.42 7.11 17.72
N LEU A 207 -37.26 6.47 17.40
CA LEU A 207 -36.10 6.51 18.27
C LEU A 207 -35.32 7.80 18.04
N ASP A 208 -35.10 8.55 19.12
CA ASP A 208 -34.29 9.77 19.10
C ASP A 208 -32.79 9.40 19.04
N VAL A 209 -32.27 9.26 17.82
CA VAL A 209 -30.86 8.93 17.55
C VAL A 209 -30.31 9.81 16.45
N ALA A 210 -29.03 10.14 16.53
CA ALA A 210 -28.36 10.93 15.53
C ALA A 210 -28.39 10.22 14.15
N THR A 211 -28.81 10.97 13.12
CA THR A 211 -28.80 10.55 11.72
C THR A 211 -27.74 11.32 10.95
N VAL A 212 -27.44 10.89 9.72
CA VAL A 212 -26.53 11.63 8.82
C VAL A 212 -27.00 13.08 8.64
N GLY A 213 -28.31 13.28 8.45
CA GLY A 213 -28.89 14.62 8.28
C GLY A 213 -28.82 15.48 9.54
N SER A 214 -29.03 14.92 10.74
CA SER A 214 -28.88 15.66 12.00
C SER A 214 -27.41 16.02 12.23
N PHE A 215 -26.50 15.11 11.99
CA PHE A 215 -25.07 15.34 12.15
C PHE A 215 -24.53 16.46 11.24
N ILE A 216 -25.01 16.52 9.99
CA ILE A 216 -24.65 17.60 9.06
C ILE A 216 -25.19 18.96 9.55
N ARG A 217 -26.45 19.00 10.02
CA ARG A 217 -27.07 20.22 10.55
C ARG A 217 -26.41 20.72 11.83
N ASP A 218 -26.03 19.81 12.71
CA ASP A 218 -25.31 20.14 13.94
C ASP A 218 -23.90 20.68 13.65
N GLY A 219 -23.27 20.25 12.53
CA GLY A 219 -22.04 20.80 11.99
C GLY A 219 -22.20 22.14 11.24
N GLY A 220 -23.41 22.71 11.19
CA GLY A 220 -23.69 23.99 10.49
C GLY A 220 -24.01 23.87 9.00
N GLY A 221 -24.16 22.65 8.48
CA GLY A 221 -24.52 22.38 7.08
C GLY A 221 -26.04 22.41 6.83
N ASP A 222 -26.44 22.69 5.59
CA ASP A 222 -27.86 22.77 5.15
C ASP A 222 -28.49 21.39 4.82
N GLY A 223 -27.83 20.27 5.15
CA GLY A 223 -28.21 18.90 4.76
C GLY A 223 -27.58 18.46 3.44
N LEU A 224 -27.85 17.21 3.07
CA LEU A 224 -27.30 16.57 1.86
C LEU A 224 -28.05 17.08 0.62
N LYS A 225 -27.65 18.23 0.09
CA LYS A 225 -28.19 18.74 -1.18
C LYS A 225 -27.56 17.92 -2.32
N GLY A 226 -28.21 16.81 -2.73
CA GLY A 226 -27.77 16.02 -3.87
C GLY A 226 -27.59 16.89 -5.10
N GLY A 227 -26.41 16.79 -5.74
CA GLY A 227 -26.08 17.56 -6.93
C GLY A 227 -24.90 16.94 -7.68
N LEU A 228 -24.65 17.45 -8.88
CA LEU A 228 -23.43 17.11 -9.61
C LEU A 228 -22.22 17.77 -8.94
N PRO A 229 -21.05 17.09 -8.87
CA PRO A 229 -19.84 17.76 -8.41
C PRO A 229 -19.51 18.91 -9.35
N LEU A 230 -19.31 20.09 -8.78
CA LEU A 230 -18.95 21.31 -9.51
C LEU A 230 -17.49 21.68 -9.24
N PRO A 231 -16.78 22.24 -10.23
CA PRO A 231 -15.42 22.70 -10.02
C PRO A 231 -15.34 23.77 -8.93
N GLN A 232 -14.46 23.58 -7.98
CA GLN A 232 -14.25 24.47 -6.82
C GLN A 232 -13.14 25.49 -7.13
N TRP A 233 -13.37 26.40 -8.06
CA TRP A 233 -12.38 27.42 -8.45
C TRP A 233 -11.97 28.34 -7.30
N ALA A 234 -12.84 28.53 -6.31
CA ALA A 234 -12.55 29.25 -5.10
C ALA A 234 -11.31 28.78 -4.33
N ILE A 235 -10.85 27.53 -4.56
CA ILE A 235 -9.59 27.00 -4.00
C ILE A 235 -8.42 27.94 -4.32
N PHE A 236 -8.32 28.37 -5.59
CA PHE A 236 -7.20 29.17 -6.09
C PHE A 236 -7.34 30.67 -5.75
N GLU A 237 -8.55 31.12 -5.40
CA GLU A 237 -8.81 32.49 -4.94
C GLU A 237 -8.57 32.64 -3.44
N LYS A 238 -9.00 31.67 -2.64
CA LYS A 238 -8.91 31.72 -1.17
C LYS A 238 -7.53 31.31 -0.63
N ILE A 239 -6.83 30.41 -1.32
CA ILE A 239 -5.51 29.93 -0.87
C ILE A 239 -4.42 30.45 -1.79
N PRO A 240 -3.52 31.32 -1.30
CA PRO A 240 -2.39 31.80 -2.10
C PRO A 240 -1.42 30.65 -2.35
N LEU A 241 -1.04 30.45 -3.62
CA LEU A 241 -0.06 29.46 -4.03
C LEU A 241 1.37 29.97 -3.75
N ASN A 242 1.74 30.01 -2.48
CA ASN A 242 3.05 30.46 -2.02
C ASN A 242 3.83 29.32 -1.34
N PHE A 243 5.08 29.59 -0.96
CA PHE A 243 5.95 28.62 -0.32
C PHE A 243 5.43 28.18 1.07
N GLU A 244 4.76 29.05 1.80
CA GLU A 244 4.17 28.71 3.11
C GLU A 244 3.03 27.71 2.98
N THR A 245 2.13 27.93 2.01
CA THR A 245 1.08 26.97 1.67
C THR A 245 1.68 25.62 1.29
N LEU A 246 2.69 25.62 0.41
CA LEU A 246 3.36 24.38 0.01
C LEU A 246 4.04 23.68 1.19
N LYS A 247 4.65 24.43 2.10
CA LYS A 247 5.26 23.89 3.34
C LYS A 247 4.21 23.27 4.26
N PHE A 248 2.99 23.82 4.29
CA PHE A 248 1.89 23.28 5.09
C PHE A 248 1.30 22.01 4.45
N ILE A 249 0.88 22.06 3.17
CA ILE A 249 0.18 20.95 2.51
C ILE A 249 1.14 19.87 1.98
N GLY A 250 2.39 20.21 1.69
CA GLY A 250 3.36 19.31 1.04
C GLY A 250 3.59 17.99 1.78
N PRO A 251 3.86 18.00 3.09
CA PRO A 251 3.98 16.78 3.89
C PRO A 251 2.73 15.89 3.81
N TYR A 252 1.54 16.47 3.96
CA TYR A 252 0.27 15.74 3.85
C TYR A 252 0.07 15.15 2.46
N ALA A 253 0.34 15.93 1.40
CA ALA A 253 0.21 15.45 0.03
C ALA A 253 1.16 14.28 -0.26
N LEU A 254 2.38 14.34 0.26
CA LEU A 254 3.36 13.25 0.11
C LEU A 254 2.91 11.98 0.84
N ILE A 255 2.43 12.13 2.07
CA ILE A 255 1.90 11.04 2.89
C ILE A 255 0.69 10.40 2.21
N LEU A 256 -0.29 11.19 1.81
CA LEU A 256 -1.49 10.72 1.12
C LEU A 256 -1.16 10.05 -0.22
N ALA A 257 -0.20 10.61 -0.99
CA ALA A 257 0.26 10.01 -2.23
C ALA A 257 0.92 8.64 -1.99
N ALA A 258 1.76 8.53 -0.99
CA ALA A 258 2.43 7.27 -0.63
C ALA A 258 1.42 6.20 -0.20
N ILE A 259 0.51 6.54 0.73
CA ILE A 259 -0.53 5.62 1.22
C ILE A 259 -1.42 5.18 0.05
N GLY A 260 -1.94 6.13 -0.73
CA GLY A 260 -2.82 5.84 -1.86
C GLY A 260 -2.17 4.97 -2.92
N LEU A 261 -0.87 5.17 -3.23
CA LEU A 261 -0.13 4.30 -4.15
C LEU A 261 0.13 2.91 -3.56
N ILE A 262 0.53 2.83 -2.29
CA ILE A 262 0.77 1.55 -1.62
C ILE A 262 -0.52 0.71 -1.65
N GLU A 263 -1.64 1.27 -1.20
CA GLU A 263 -2.93 0.59 -1.14
C GLU A 263 -3.41 0.18 -2.54
N SER A 264 -3.29 1.06 -3.54
CA SER A 264 -3.67 0.75 -4.92
C SER A 264 -2.82 -0.34 -5.55
N LEU A 265 -1.50 -0.32 -5.33
CA LEU A 265 -0.60 -1.32 -5.90
C LEU A 265 -0.68 -2.67 -5.15
N MET A 266 -0.98 -2.66 -3.85
CA MET A 266 -1.31 -3.88 -3.10
C MET A 266 -2.61 -4.51 -3.60
N THR A 267 -3.65 -3.70 -3.81
CA THR A 267 -4.91 -4.15 -4.38
C THR A 267 -4.71 -4.72 -5.78
N LEU A 268 -3.90 -4.06 -6.63
CA LEU A 268 -3.56 -4.54 -7.96
C LEU A 268 -2.90 -5.91 -7.90
N ASN A 269 -1.89 -6.10 -7.04
CA ASN A 269 -1.22 -7.39 -6.89
C ASN A 269 -2.18 -8.49 -6.41
N LEU A 270 -3.04 -8.19 -5.44
CA LEU A 270 -4.05 -9.14 -4.96
C LEU A 270 -5.02 -9.55 -6.07
N ILE A 271 -5.50 -8.59 -6.87
CA ILE A 271 -6.39 -8.89 -7.99
C ILE A 271 -5.65 -9.65 -9.10
N ASP A 272 -4.37 -9.39 -9.33
CA ASP A 272 -3.52 -10.16 -10.24
C ASP A 272 -3.47 -11.64 -9.83
N GLU A 273 -3.26 -11.93 -8.54
CA GLU A 273 -3.25 -13.28 -7.99
C GLU A 273 -4.63 -13.96 -8.12
N LEU A 274 -5.71 -13.27 -7.73
CA LEU A 274 -7.07 -13.82 -7.78
C LEU A 274 -7.57 -14.10 -9.21
N THR A 275 -7.01 -13.44 -10.20
CA THR A 275 -7.47 -13.54 -11.60
C THR A 275 -6.46 -14.20 -12.51
N GLU A 276 -5.27 -14.56 -11.98
CA GLU A 276 -4.15 -15.15 -12.73
C GLU A 276 -3.74 -14.34 -13.97
N THR A 277 -3.89 -13.02 -13.89
CA THR A 277 -3.54 -12.09 -14.97
C THR A 277 -2.75 -10.92 -14.40
N ARG A 278 -1.97 -10.20 -15.22
CA ARG A 278 -1.13 -9.09 -14.73
C ARG A 278 -1.68 -7.73 -15.14
N GLY A 279 -1.77 -6.82 -14.18
CA GLY A 279 -2.03 -5.41 -14.37
C GLY A 279 -0.76 -4.60 -14.66
N ASN A 280 -0.95 -3.31 -14.97
CA ASN A 280 0.15 -2.38 -15.21
C ASN A 280 0.25 -1.37 -14.06
N SER A 281 1.21 -1.59 -13.15
CA SER A 281 1.41 -0.77 -11.95
C SER A 281 1.67 0.71 -12.26
N ASN A 282 2.48 1.03 -13.29
CA ASN A 282 2.77 2.43 -13.61
C ASN A 282 1.55 3.15 -14.19
N ARG A 283 0.77 2.47 -15.04
CA ARG A 283 -0.49 3.00 -15.55
C ARG A 283 -1.50 3.22 -14.42
N GLU A 284 -1.50 2.35 -13.42
CA GLU A 284 -2.34 2.50 -12.22
C GLU A 284 -1.96 3.75 -11.44
N CYS A 285 -0.66 3.97 -11.17
CA CYS A 285 -0.19 5.19 -10.51
C CYS A 285 -0.63 6.46 -11.24
N MET A 286 -0.49 6.49 -12.59
CA MET A 286 -0.91 7.64 -13.40
C MET A 286 -2.44 7.85 -13.35
N ALA A 287 -3.22 6.79 -13.40
CA ALA A 287 -4.67 6.86 -13.37
C ALA A 287 -5.20 7.32 -12.00
N GLN A 288 -4.65 6.78 -10.91
CA GLN A 288 -4.96 7.22 -9.55
C GLN A 288 -4.61 8.71 -9.35
N GLY A 289 -3.41 9.11 -9.82
CA GLY A 289 -3.00 10.51 -9.74
C GLY A 289 -3.90 11.44 -10.55
N GLY A 290 -4.20 11.10 -11.79
CA GLY A 290 -5.13 11.87 -12.63
C GLY A 290 -6.54 11.95 -12.02
N ALA A 291 -7.02 10.85 -11.45
CA ALA A 291 -8.30 10.81 -10.74
C ALA A 291 -8.29 11.75 -9.53
N ASN A 292 -7.25 11.74 -8.72
CA ASN A 292 -7.15 12.59 -7.54
C ASN A 292 -7.02 14.08 -7.91
N ILE A 293 -6.28 14.44 -8.97
CA ILE A 293 -6.24 15.83 -9.45
C ILE A 293 -7.65 16.32 -9.78
N ILE A 294 -8.37 15.55 -10.59
CA ILE A 294 -9.74 15.92 -10.99
C ILE A 294 -10.66 15.96 -9.77
N THR A 295 -10.59 14.96 -8.90
CA THR A 295 -11.40 14.88 -7.67
C THR A 295 -11.17 16.09 -6.76
N GLY A 296 -9.93 16.52 -6.56
CA GLY A 296 -9.61 17.71 -5.77
C GLY A 296 -10.19 18.99 -6.39
N ILE A 297 -10.13 19.14 -7.73
CA ILE A 297 -10.74 20.30 -8.42
C ILE A 297 -12.26 20.32 -8.25
N PHE A 298 -12.91 19.17 -8.20
CA PHE A 298 -14.37 19.04 -8.10
C PHE A 298 -14.87 18.85 -6.64
N GLY A 299 -14.05 19.12 -5.65
CA GLY A 299 -14.50 19.15 -4.26
C GLY A 299 -14.63 17.78 -3.60
N GLY A 300 -13.83 16.80 -4.00
CA GLY A 300 -13.76 15.49 -3.34
C GLY A 300 -12.49 15.32 -2.52
N MET A 301 -12.58 14.50 -1.47
CA MET A 301 -11.46 14.19 -0.55
C MET A 301 -10.35 13.31 -1.15
N GLY A 302 -10.47 12.93 -2.43
CA GLY A 302 -9.54 11.99 -3.04
C GLY A 302 -9.81 10.54 -2.64
N GLY A 303 -9.02 9.64 -3.21
CA GLY A 303 -9.19 8.21 -2.95
C GLY A 303 -8.08 7.35 -3.53
N CYS A 304 -8.23 6.04 -3.35
CA CYS A 304 -7.33 5.02 -3.90
C CYS A 304 -8.09 3.72 -4.14
N ALA A 305 -7.40 2.67 -4.59
CA ALA A 305 -8.03 1.38 -4.81
C ALA A 305 -8.37 0.69 -3.48
N MET A 306 -9.54 0.10 -3.42
CA MET A 306 -10.11 -0.53 -2.22
C MET A 306 -10.04 -2.05 -2.35
N ILE A 307 -9.35 -2.71 -1.41
CA ILE A 307 -9.19 -4.17 -1.40
C ILE A 307 -10.54 -4.87 -1.28
N GLY A 308 -11.37 -4.48 -0.30
CA GLY A 308 -12.67 -5.10 -0.02
C GLY A 308 -13.61 -5.08 -1.21
N GLN A 309 -13.84 -3.91 -1.78
CA GLN A 309 -14.74 -3.69 -2.92
C GLN A 309 -14.23 -4.35 -4.19
N SER A 310 -12.91 -4.37 -4.40
CA SER A 310 -12.30 -5.09 -5.52
C SER A 310 -12.52 -6.60 -5.40
N ILE A 311 -12.40 -7.17 -4.19
CA ILE A 311 -12.72 -8.59 -3.94
C ILE A 311 -14.21 -8.87 -4.17
N ILE A 312 -15.11 -8.00 -3.68
CA ILE A 312 -16.56 -8.13 -3.89
C ILE A 312 -16.86 -8.13 -5.39
N ASN A 313 -16.29 -7.19 -6.15
CA ASN A 313 -16.45 -7.11 -7.60
C ASN A 313 -16.00 -8.39 -8.30
N ILE A 314 -14.79 -8.87 -8.00
CA ILE A 314 -14.23 -10.07 -8.62
C ILE A 314 -15.03 -11.33 -8.25
N LYS A 315 -15.44 -11.49 -6.98
CA LYS A 315 -16.27 -12.62 -6.53
C LYS A 315 -17.69 -12.57 -7.13
N GLY A 316 -18.22 -11.36 -7.36
CA GLY A 316 -19.49 -11.13 -8.05
C GLY A 316 -19.45 -11.41 -9.56
N GLY A 317 -18.25 -11.72 -10.11
CA GLY A 317 -18.04 -12.01 -11.53
C GLY A 317 -17.65 -10.82 -12.37
N GLY A 318 -17.46 -9.63 -11.78
CA GLY A 318 -16.95 -8.44 -12.45
C GLY A 318 -15.47 -8.64 -12.82
N ARG A 319 -15.15 -8.59 -14.10
CA ARG A 319 -13.79 -8.80 -14.62
C ARG A 319 -13.33 -7.64 -15.51
N GLY A 320 -14.29 -6.88 -16.03
CA GLY A 320 -14.08 -5.81 -16.98
C GLY A 320 -13.98 -4.44 -16.31
N ARG A 321 -13.64 -3.44 -17.13
CA ARG A 321 -13.74 -2.03 -16.75
C ARG A 321 -15.18 -1.58 -16.53
N LEU A 322 -16.12 -2.27 -17.19
CA LEU A 322 -17.53 -1.94 -17.15
C LEU A 322 -18.11 -2.05 -15.74
N SER A 323 -17.66 -3.02 -14.93
CA SER A 323 -18.15 -3.18 -13.56
C SER A 323 -17.85 -1.95 -12.68
N GLY A 324 -16.64 -1.41 -12.77
CA GLY A 324 -16.27 -0.19 -12.03
C GLY A 324 -16.95 1.06 -12.58
N ILE A 325 -17.14 1.17 -13.89
CA ILE A 325 -17.90 2.27 -14.50
C ILE A 325 -19.35 2.23 -14.04
N VAL A 326 -19.99 1.06 -14.03
CA VAL A 326 -21.36 0.89 -13.53
C VAL A 326 -21.44 1.22 -12.04
N ALA A 327 -20.46 0.80 -11.24
CA ALA A 327 -20.41 1.14 -9.82
C ALA A 327 -20.36 2.66 -9.60
N ALA A 328 -19.49 3.35 -10.32
CA ALA A 328 -19.36 4.81 -10.21
C ALA A 328 -20.63 5.55 -10.69
N LEU A 329 -21.21 5.17 -11.82
CA LEU A 329 -22.43 5.80 -12.33
C LEU A 329 -23.65 5.53 -11.44
N ALA A 330 -23.78 4.31 -10.89
CA ALA A 330 -24.82 3.99 -9.92
C ALA A 330 -24.66 4.81 -8.65
N LEU A 331 -23.41 5.00 -8.17
CA LEU A 331 -23.13 5.86 -7.03
C LEU A 331 -23.55 7.32 -7.30
N LEU A 332 -23.25 7.84 -8.50
CA LEU A 332 -23.72 9.17 -8.90
C LEU A 332 -25.26 9.25 -8.90
N ALA A 333 -25.93 8.21 -9.41
CA ALA A 333 -27.39 8.15 -9.37
C ALA A 333 -27.94 8.17 -7.93
N PHE A 334 -27.28 7.48 -6.98
CA PHE A 334 -27.65 7.57 -5.56
C PHE A 334 -27.45 8.97 -4.99
N ILE A 335 -26.36 9.67 -5.35
CA ILE A 335 -26.12 11.05 -4.92
C ILE A 335 -27.23 11.98 -5.42
N LEU A 336 -27.64 11.84 -6.69
CA LEU A 336 -28.61 12.73 -7.32
C LEU A 336 -30.05 12.47 -6.87
N PHE A 337 -30.43 11.21 -6.67
CA PHE A 337 -31.84 10.84 -6.49
C PHE A 337 -32.16 10.26 -5.10
N ALA A 338 -31.16 9.86 -4.33
CA ALA A 338 -31.35 9.19 -3.04
C ALA A 338 -30.72 9.95 -1.85
N SER A 339 -30.30 11.20 -2.02
CA SER A 339 -29.68 12.00 -0.97
C SER A 339 -30.55 12.11 0.30
N GLY A 340 -31.86 12.34 0.14
CA GLY A 340 -32.80 12.38 1.26
C GLY A 340 -32.97 11.06 2.01
N LEU A 341 -32.73 9.92 1.36
CA LEU A 341 -32.68 8.62 2.03
C LEU A 341 -31.38 8.41 2.80
N ILE A 342 -30.27 8.95 2.29
CA ILE A 342 -28.98 8.89 2.96
C ILE A 342 -29.02 9.73 4.25
N GLU A 343 -29.69 10.88 4.26
CA GLU A 343 -29.87 11.72 5.45
C GLU A 343 -30.58 10.99 6.61
N GLN A 344 -31.46 10.06 6.28
CA GLN A 344 -32.22 9.29 7.28
C GLN A 344 -31.44 8.13 7.89
N VAL A 345 -30.25 7.84 7.38
CA VAL A 345 -29.41 6.74 7.90
C VAL A 345 -28.93 7.10 9.31
N PRO A 346 -29.19 6.24 10.32
CA PRO A 346 -28.68 6.44 11.67
C PRO A 346 -27.14 6.30 11.71
N ILE A 347 -26.48 7.20 12.44
CA ILE A 347 -25.02 7.11 12.67
C ILE A 347 -24.64 5.75 13.27
N ALA A 348 -25.47 5.19 14.14
CA ALA A 348 -25.28 3.87 14.72
C ALA A 348 -25.12 2.76 13.66
N ALA A 349 -25.90 2.82 12.56
CA ALA A 349 -25.77 1.87 11.46
C ALA A 349 -24.42 2.00 10.75
N LEU A 350 -23.97 3.22 10.50
CA LEU A 350 -22.66 3.47 9.87
C LEU A 350 -21.50 3.02 10.76
N VAL A 351 -21.55 3.29 12.06
CA VAL A 351 -20.56 2.81 13.04
C VAL A 351 -20.52 1.28 13.07
N GLY A 352 -21.68 0.61 13.03
CA GLY A 352 -21.75 -0.85 12.94
C GLY A 352 -21.10 -1.40 11.67
N VAL A 353 -21.35 -0.77 10.52
CA VAL A 353 -20.67 -1.09 9.25
C VAL A 353 -19.16 -0.90 9.39
N MET A 354 -18.72 0.22 9.97
CA MET A 354 -17.30 0.51 10.15
C MET A 354 -16.60 -0.49 11.08
N PHE A 355 -17.25 -0.96 12.12
CA PHE A 355 -16.68 -2.05 12.93
C PHE A 355 -16.53 -3.36 12.15
N MET A 356 -17.44 -3.66 11.24
CA MET A 356 -17.27 -4.79 10.32
C MET A 356 -16.13 -4.58 9.34
N VAL A 357 -15.95 -3.36 8.85
CA VAL A 357 -14.77 -2.98 8.01
C VAL A 357 -13.48 -3.16 8.79
N VAL A 358 -13.41 -2.74 10.06
CA VAL A 358 -12.26 -2.96 10.96
C VAL A 358 -11.94 -4.45 11.09
N ILE A 359 -12.96 -5.27 11.37
CA ILE A 359 -12.79 -6.73 11.50
C ILE A 359 -12.30 -7.34 10.18
N GLY A 360 -12.82 -6.89 9.04
CA GLY A 360 -12.43 -7.36 7.71
C GLY A 360 -11.05 -6.88 7.28
N THR A 361 -10.64 -5.69 7.71
CA THR A 361 -9.34 -5.09 7.39
C THR A 361 -8.22 -5.70 8.23
N PHE A 362 -8.49 -5.99 9.50
CA PHE A 362 -7.47 -6.53 10.40
C PHE A 362 -6.93 -7.88 9.89
N ALA A 363 -5.61 -7.99 9.76
CA ALA A 363 -4.95 -9.20 9.30
C ALA A 363 -4.87 -10.26 10.44
N TRP A 364 -5.96 -10.95 10.72
CA TRP A 364 -6.06 -11.98 11.77
C TRP A 364 -5.04 -13.11 11.63
N SER A 365 -4.51 -13.31 10.42
CA SER A 365 -3.40 -14.22 10.17
C SER A 365 -2.14 -13.86 10.97
N SER A 366 -1.95 -12.58 11.33
CA SER A 366 -0.81 -12.10 12.13
C SER A 366 -0.66 -12.90 13.42
N PHE A 367 -1.75 -13.13 14.15
CA PHE A 367 -1.72 -13.92 15.38
C PHE A 367 -1.39 -15.40 15.16
N ARG A 368 -1.80 -15.96 14.02
CA ARG A 368 -1.53 -17.38 13.70
C ARG A 368 -0.10 -17.64 13.28
N ILE A 369 0.54 -16.64 12.65
CA ILE A 369 1.89 -16.79 12.11
C ILE A 369 2.98 -16.26 13.03
N ILE A 370 2.65 -15.49 14.07
CA ILE A 370 3.61 -14.80 14.96
C ILE A 370 4.66 -15.76 15.55
N ASN A 371 4.28 -17.00 15.85
CA ASN A 371 5.16 -18.02 16.36
C ASN A 371 5.86 -18.85 15.27
N LYS A 372 5.56 -18.60 13.99
CA LYS A 372 6.06 -19.38 12.83
C LYS A 372 7.02 -18.60 11.95
N ILE A 373 7.06 -17.28 12.09
CA ILE A 373 7.94 -16.39 11.32
C ILE A 373 9.17 -16.00 12.16
N PRO A 374 10.26 -15.52 11.52
CA PRO A 374 11.43 -15.01 12.21
C PRO A 374 11.05 -13.94 13.25
N LYS A 375 11.74 -13.91 14.39
CA LYS A 375 11.50 -12.92 15.44
C LYS A 375 11.70 -11.48 14.95
N THR A 376 12.58 -11.28 14.00
CA THR A 376 12.84 -10.01 13.32
C THR A 376 11.62 -9.52 12.55
N ASP A 377 10.92 -10.41 11.86
CA ASP A 377 9.69 -10.08 11.12
C ASP A 377 8.53 -9.76 12.09
N VAL A 378 8.44 -10.50 13.22
CA VAL A 378 7.49 -10.17 14.29
C VAL A 378 7.75 -8.78 14.85
N PHE A 379 9.02 -8.44 15.10
CA PHE A 379 9.40 -7.13 15.59
C PHE A 379 8.99 -6.03 14.59
N VAL A 380 9.26 -6.20 13.29
CA VAL A 380 8.86 -5.24 12.25
C VAL A 380 7.33 -5.08 12.21
N LEU A 381 6.57 -6.18 12.26
CA LEU A 381 5.12 -6.16 12.25
C LEU A 381 4.57 -5.35 13.43
N ILE A 382 5.04 -5.62 14.65
CA ILE A 382 4.61 -4.91 15.87
C ILE A 382 5.03 -3.45 15.82
N LEU A 383 6.27 -3.17 15.39
CA LEU A 383 6.80 -1.81 15.25
C LEU A 383 5.90 -0.99 14.32
N VAL A 384 5.62 -1.49 13.13
CA VAL A 384 4.79 -0.79 12.13
C VAL A 384 3.37 -0.60 12.65
N SER A 385 2.75 -1.63 13.23
CA SER A 385 1.40 -1.51 13.82
C SER A 385 1.36 -0.43 14.90
N SER A 386 2.33 -0.43 15.81
CA SER A 386 2.39 0.56 16.89
C SER A 386 2.66 1.96 16.35
N MET A 387 3.61 2.10 15.43
CA MET A 387 3.91 3.41 14.83
C MET A 387 2.72 3.98 14.04
N THR A 388 1.93 3.12 13.39
CA THR A 388 0.70 3.54 12.70
C THR A 388 -0.33 4.13 13.66
N VAL A 389 -0.43 3.58 14.87
CA VAL A 389 -1.40 4.04 15.88
C VAL A 389 -0.92 5.32 16.59
N PHE A 390 0.37 5.43 16.90
CA PHE A 390 0.89 6.51 17.75
C PHE A 390 1.45 7.71 16.98
N PHE A 391 1.84 7.53 15.71
CA PHE A 391 2.45 8.59 14.90
C PHE A 391 1.63 8.84 13.64
N ASP A 392 2.09 8.29 12.51
CA ASP A 392 1.49 8.51 11.20
C ASP A 392 1.69 7.25 10.33
N LEU A 393 0.68 6.96 9.49
CA LEU A 393 0.70 5.79 8.61
C LEU A 393 1.92 5.76 7.68
N ALA A 394 2.29 6.89 7.10
CA ALA A 394 3.41 6.94 6.16
C ALA A 394 4.75 6.76 6.86
N ILE A 395 4.93 7.43 8.01
CA ILE A 395 6.13 7.28 8.85
C ILE A 395 6.29 5.83 9.28
N ALA A 396 5.18 5.17 9.67
CA ALA A 396 5.19 3.76 10.07
C ALA A 396 5.68 2.84 8.95
N VAL A 397 5.15 3.01 7.72
CA VAL A 397 5.53 2.18 6.57
C VAL A 397 6.99 2.43 6.18
N ILE A 398 7.42 3.69 6.06
CA ILE A 398 8.81 4.04 5.72
C ILE A 398 9.77 3.46 6.75
N SER A 399 9.49 3.65 8.04
CA SER A 399 10.31 3.11 9.13
C SER A 399 10.36 1.58 9.08
N GLY A 400 9.22 0.93 8.84
CA GLY A 400 9.15 -0.52 8.70
C GLY A 400 9.97 -1.05 7.53
N VAL A 401 9.93 -0.39 6.37
CA VAL A 401 10.74 -0.76 5.20
C VAL A 401 12.23 -0.57 5.50
N ILE A 402 12.62 0.55 6.11
CA ILE A 402 14.02 0.80 6.48
C ILE A 402 14.52 -0.26 7.47
N VAL A 403 13.77 -0.51 8.55
CA VAL A 403 14.15 -1.50 9.56
C VAL A 403 14.22 -2.90 8.94
N SER A 404 13.25 -3.28 8.11
CA SER A 404 13.26 -4.58 7.44
C SER A 404 14.44 -4.73 6.47
N ALA A 405 14.80 -3.67 5.73
CA ALA A 405 15.97 -3.67 4.85
C ALA A 405 17.28 -3.80 5.65
N LEU A 406 17.38 -3.12 6.79
CA LEU A 406 18.54 -3.24 7.70
C LEU A 406 18.65 -4.65 8.29
N VAL A 407 17.53 -5.24 8.74
CA VAL A 407 17.49 -6.60 9.24
C VAL A 407 17.91 -7.59 8.16
N PHE A 408 17.36 -7.46 6.95
CA PHE A 408 17.74 -8.30 5.81
C PHE A 408 19.24 -8.20 5.50
N SER A 409 19.78 -6.97 5.47
CA SER A 409 21.21 -6.74 5.25
C SER A 409 22.05 -7.41 6.35
N TRP A 410 21.67 -7.24 7.62
CA TRP A 410 22.35 -7.82 8.76
C TRP A 410 22.33 -9.37 8.77
N GLU A 411 21.19 -9.97 8.45
CA GLU A 411 21.08 -11.42 8.35
C GLU A 411 21.91 -11.99 7.20
N ASN A 412 21.95 -11.31 6.04
CA ASN A 412 22.78 -11.72 4.92
C ASN A 412 24.27 -11.53 5.20
N ALA A 413 24.66 -10.51 5.97
CA ALA A 413 26.03 -10.28 6.38
C ALA A 413 26.62 -11.48 7.18
N LYS A 414 25.79 -12.13 7.99
CA LYS A 414 26.19 -13.29 8.80
C LYS A 414 26.22 -14.61 8.03
N ARG A 415 25.67 -14.65 6.83
CA ARG A 415 25.54 -15.90 6.05
C ARG A 415 26.80 -16.30 5.30
N ILE A 416 27.82 -15.41 5.23
CA ILE A 416 29.05 -15.75 4.53
C ILE A 416 29.80 -16.87 5.27
N ARG A 417 30.10 -17.94 4.55
CA ARG A 417 30.78 -19.13 5.06
C ARG A 417 31.90 -19.52 4.11
N ALA A 418 32.90 -20.21 4.62
CA ALA A 418 33.98 -20.78 3.82
C ALA A 418 34.19 -22.23 4.23
N ARG A 419 34.13 -23.14 3.25
CA ARG A 419 34.62 -24.50 3.41
C ARG A 419 36.09 -24.52 2.97
N LYS A 420 36.93 -25.12 3.78
CA LYS A 420 38.38 -25.22 3.53
C LYS A 420 38.73 -26.66 3.16
N ARG A 421 39.45 -26.86 2.05
CA ARG A 421 40.00 -28.16 1.67
C ARG A 421 41.39 -27.98 1.10
N ILE A 422 42.20 -29.01 1.19
CA ILE A 422 43.54 -29.08 0.57
C ILE A 422 43.45 -30.09 -0.56
N LYS A 423 43.93 -29.72 -1.75
CA LYS A 423 44.05 -30.59 -2.92
C LYS A 423 45.27 -31.49 -2.77
N GLU A 424 45.37 -32.52 -3.64
CA GLU A 424 46.51 -33.45 -3.67
C GLU A 424 47.83 -32.73 -4.02
N ASP A 425 47.78 -31.63 -4.75
CA ASP A 425 48.92 -30.77 -5.10
C ASP A 425 49.37 -29.82 -3.98
N GLY A 426 48.72 -29.90 -2.80
CA GLY A 426 48.99 -29.03 -1.67
C GLY A 426 48.29 -27.65 -1.72
N THR A 427 47.53 -27.35 -2.77
CA THR A 427 46.79 -26.08 -2.90
C THR A 427 45.62 -26.06 -1.91
N LYS A 428 45.50 -24.99 -1.14
CA LYS A 428 44.35 -24.76 -0.24
C LYS A 428 43.22 -24.05 -0.97
N VAL A 429 42.01 -24.64 -0.95
CA VAL A 429 40.81 -24.11 -1.57
C VAL A 429 39.85 -23.57 -0.51
N TYR A 430 39.43 -22.33 -0.67
CA TYR A 430 38.37 -21.69 0.08
C TYR A 430 37.13 -21.62 -0.77
N GLU A 431 36.15 -22.48 -0.56
CA GLU A 431 34.85 -22.44 -1.19
C GLU A 431 33.98 -21.45 -0.41
N ILE A 432 33.66 -20.30 -1.01
CA ILE A 432 32.90 -19.19 -0.37
C ILE A 432 31.43 -19.34 -0.66
N TRP A 433 30.60 -19.26 0.36
CA TRP A 433 29.15 -19.29 0.27
C TRP A 433 28.52 -18.02 0.85
N GLY A 434 27.54 -17.50 0.15
CA GLY A 434 26.80 -16.30 0.55
C GLY A 434 27.26 -15.03 -0.18
N PRO A 435 26.46 -13.98 -0.12
CA PRO A 435 26.74 -12.73 -0.85
C PRO A 435 27.88 -11.96 -0.19
N LEU A 436 28.85 -11.51 -1.00
CA LEU A 436 29.92 -10.62 -0.57
C LEU A 436 29.54 -9.17 -0.89
N PHE A 437 29.36 -8.37 0.17
CA PHE A 437 28.98 -6.96 0.13
C PHE A 437 29.49 -6.24 1.38
N PHE A 438 29.31 -4.92 1.48
CA PHE A 438 29.85 -4.10 2.57
C PHE A 438 29.62 -4.68 3.97
N GLY A 439 28.43 -5.28 4.21
CA GLY A 439 28.07 -5.83 5.54
C GLY A 439 28.79 -7.14 5.88
N SER A 440 29.26 -7.91 4.90
CA SER A 440 29.87 -9.24 5.09
C SER A 440 31.40 -9.25 5.04
N ILE A 441 32.05 -8.09 4.79
CA ILE A 441 33.51 -7.99 4.60
C ILE A 441 34.29 -8.52 5.80
N THR A 442 33.92 -8.11 7.01
CA THR A 442 34.62 -8.58 8.23
C THR A 442 34.54 -10.10 8.35
N ALA A 443 33.33 -10.65 8.20
CA ALA A 443 33.12 -12.10 8.25
C ALA A 443 33.83 -12.84 7.11
N PHE A 444 34.00 -12.23 5.94
CA PHE A 444 34.78 -12.75 4.82
C PHE A 444 36.28 -12.79 5.16
N ASN A 445 36.85 -11.68 5.60
CA ASN A 445 38.27 -11.57 5.93
C ASN A 445 38.69 -12.54 7.05
N ASP A 446 37.82 -12.77 8.03
CA ASP A 446 38.07 -13.72 9.14
C ASP A 446 38.16 -15.19 8.71
N LYS A 447 37.83 -15.51 7.44
CA LYS A 447 37.94 -16.89 6.94
C LYS A 447 39.36 -17.27 6.55
N PHE A 448 40.21 -16.31 6.22
CA PHE A 448 41.55 -16.53 5.66
C PHE A 448 42.62 -16.43 6.73
N ASP A 449 43.64 -17.27 6.59
CA ASP A 449 44.82 -17.27 7.44
C ASP A 449 46.08 -17.10 6.55
N VAL A 450 46.25 -15.84 6.08
CA VAL A 450 47.23 -15.53 5.04
C VAL A 450 48.64 -15.96 5.42
N LYS A 451 49.02 -15.91 6.70
CA LYS A 451 50.37 -16.27 7.18
C LYS A 451 50.60 -17.76 7.17
N ASN A 452 49.62 -18.56 7.61
CA ASN A 452 49.79 -20.02 7.77
C ASN A 452 49.29 -20.82 6.56
N ASP A 453 48.70 -20.17 5.56
CA ASP A 453 48.26 -20.82 4.34
C ASP A 453 49.44 -21.31 3.48
N PRO A 454 49.29 -22.39 2.68
CA PRO A 454 50.33 -22.89 1.80
C PRO A 454 50.67 -21.88 0.68
N GLN A 455 51.70 -22.21 -0.12
CA GLN A 455 52.24 -21.36 -1.18
C GLN A 455 51.23 -21.08 -2.31
N SER A 456 50.23 -21.95 -2.47
CA SER A 456 49.15 -21.78 -3.47
C SER A 456 47.79 -21.83 -2.79
N VAL A 457 46.95 -20.83 -3.08
CA VAL A 457 45.60 -20.68 -2.53
C VAL A 457 44.61 -20.42 -3.66
N GLU A 458 43.48 -21.10 -3.62
CA GLU A 458 42.35 -20.84 -4.53
C GLU A 458 41.14 -20.37 -3.73
N ILE A 459 40.44 -19.36 -4.24
CA ILE A 459 39.15 -18.89 -3.73
C ILE A 459 38.09 -19.19 -4.76
N ASP A 460 37.15 -20.06 -4.39
CA ASP A 460 36.07 -20.53 -5.25
C ASP A 460 34.79 -19.76 -4.91
N PHE A 461 34.25 -18.99 -5.89
CA PHE A 461 33.06 -18.16 -5.77
C PHE A 461 31.80 -18.77 -6.38
N VAL A 462 31.78 -20.08 -6.66
CA VAL A 462 30.64 -20.76 -7.30
C VAL A 462 29.31 -20.49 -6.58
N GLU A 463 29.33 -20.42 -5.25
CA GLU A 463 28.16 -20.18 -4.39
C GLU A 463 28.15 -18.77 -3.79
N SER A 464 28.95 -17.84 -4.35
CA SER A 464 29.09 -16.48 -3.86
C SER A 464 29.02 -15.45 -4.99
N ARG A 465 28.52 -14.27 -4.66
CA ARG A 465 28.41 -13.16 -5.60
C ARG A 465 29.01 -11.89 -5.02
N ILE A 466 29.81 -11.20 -5.83
CA ILE A 466 30.38 -9.89 -5.51
C ILE A 466 29.32 -8.84 -5.85
N SER A 467 28.84 -8.05 -4.87
CA SER A 467 27.66 -7.22 -5.03
C SER A 467 27.94 -5.72 -5.07
N ASP A 468 29.07 -5.25 -4.50
CA ASP A 468 29.35 -3.84 -4.37
C ASP A 468 30.86 -3.50 -4.41
N HIS A 469 31.18 -2.21 -4.40
CA HIS A 469 32.55 -1.71 -4.42
C HIS A 469 33.38 -2.16 -3.20
N SER A 470 32.77 -2.21 -2.03
CA SER A 470 33.45 -2.64 -0.80
C SER A 470 33.90 -4.12 -0.87
N ALA A 471 33.10 -4.96 -1.51
CA ALA A 471 33.47 -6.35 -1.78
C ALA A 471 34.67 -6.45 -2.73
N ILE A 472 34.70 -5.62 -3.77
CA ILE A 472 35.83 -5.55 -4.72
C ILE A 472 37.12 -5.15 -3.98
N GLU A 473 37.03 -4.13 -3.12
CA GLU A 473 38.15 -3.64 -2.31
C GLU A 473 38.64 -4.72 -1.34
N ALA A 474 37.72 -5.43 -0.68
CA ALA A 474 38.08 -6.53 0.23
C ALA A 474 38.85 -7.65 -0.49
N ILE A 475 38.42 -8.05 -1.69
CA ILE A 475 39.13 -9.04 -2.51
C ILE A 475 40.49 -8.49 -2.97
N SER A 476 40.55 -7.23 -3.41
CA SER A 476 41.80 -6.58 -3.82
C SER A 476 42.83 -6.58 -2.70
N ASN A 477 42.40 -6.18 -1.49
CA ASN A 477 43.27 -6.17 -0.30
C ASN A 477 43.70 -7.59 0.11
N LEU A 478 42.82 -8.58 -0.05
CA LEU A 478 43.16 -9.97 0.23
C LEU A 478 44.21 -10.51 -0.76
N VAL A 479 44.03 -10.22 -2.06
CA VAL A 479 44.99 -10.58 -3.11
C VAL A 479 46.35 -9.92 -2.86
N ALA A 480 46.37 -8.63 -2.49
CA ALA A 480 47.58 -7.92 -2.15
C ALA A 480 48.32 -8.55 -0.97
N LYS A 481 47.62 -8.90 0.11
CA LYS A 481 48.21 -9.58 1.30
C LYS A 481 48.87 -10.93 0.96
N TYR A 482 48.23 -11.73 0.13
CA TYR A 482 48.83 -13.00 -0.30
C TYR A 482 50.07 -12.77 -1.18
N LYS A 483 50.04 -11.78 -2.08
CA LYS A 483 51.20 -11.41 -2.90
C LYS A 483 52.36 -10.87 -2.06
N GLU A 484 52.09 -10.06 -1.03
CA GLU A 484 53.09 -9.57 -0.08
C GLU A 484 53.78 -10.69 0.69
N GLU A 485 53.06 -11.77 1.04
CA GLU A 485 53.63 -12.97 1.65
C GLU A 485 54.27 -13.90 0.63
N GLY A 486 54.37 -13.51 -0.64
CA GLY A 486 54.97 -14.29 -1.71
C GLY A 486 54.19 -15.51 -2.13
N LYS A 487 52.87 -15.55 -1.86
CA LYS A 487 52.01 -16.70 -2.13
C LYS A 487 51.15 -16.48 -3.37
N ALA A 488 50.94 -17.55 -4.14
CA ALA A 488 50.07 -17.51 -5.30
C ALA A 488 48.59 -17.61 -4.88
N ILE A 489 47.74 -16.70 -5.41
CA ILE A 489 46.31 -16.71 -5.16
C ILE A 489 45.55 -16.76 -6.49
N HIS A 490 44.53 -17.59 -6.58
CA HIS A 490 43.69 -17.75 -7.76
C HIS A 490 42.22 -17.64 -7.39
N LEU A 491 41.46 -16.81 -8.14
CA LEU A 491 40.03 -16.65 -8.01
C LEU A 491 39.33 -17.47 -9.08
N LYS A 492 38.42 -18.36 -8.68
CA LYS A 492 37.71 -19.28 -9.56
C LYS A 492 36.19 -19.13 -9.48
N HIS A 493 35.50 -19.57 -10.54
CA HIS A 493 34.04 -19.68 -10.65
C HIS A 493 33.30 -18.36 -10.37
N LEU A 494 33.90 -17.24 -10.76
CA LEU A 494 33.25 -15.94 -10.72
C LEU A 494 32.16 -15.85 -11.78
N SER A 495 30.98 -15.33 -11.43
CA SER A 495 29.93 -15.02 -12.41
C SER A 495 30.38 -13.95 -13.41
N GLU A 496 29.73 -13.90 -14.57
CA GLU A 496 29.99 -12.92 -15.63
C GLU A 496 30.04 -11.49 -15.10
N ASP A 497 29.00 -11.09 -14.37
CA ASP A 497 28.90 -9.78 -13.75
C ASP A 497 30.06 -9.47 -12.80
N CYS A 498 30.47 -10.46 -11.99
CA CYS A 498 31.56 -10.29 -11.03
C CYS A 498 32.93 -10.13 -11.72
N LYS A 499 33.20 -10.88 -12.79
CA LYS A 499 34.43 -10.72 -13.58
C LYS A 499 34.52 -9.34 -14.22
N ILE A 500 33.43 -8.87 -14.85
CA ILE A 500 33.37 -7.54 -15.46
C ILE A 500 33.66 -6.46 -14.42
N LEU A 501 33.07 -6.56 -13.23
CA LEU A 501 33.30 -5.62 -12.14
C LEU A 501 34.76 -5.60 -11.67
N LEU A 502 35.36 -6.77 -11.48
CA LEU A 502 36.75 -6.91 -11.05
C LEU A 502 37.74 -6.39 -12.11
N TYR A 503 37.55 -6.74 -13.37
CA TYR A 503 38.42 -6.27 -14.47
C TYR A 503 38.35 -4.74 -14.67
N LYS A 504 37.18 -4.14 -14.45
CA LYS A 504 37.02 -2.67 -14.49
C LYS A 504 37.73 -1.99 -13.32
N SER A 505 37.83 -2.65 -12.17
CA SER A 505 38.36 -2.02 -10.96
C SER A 505 39.88 -2.00 -10.91
N SER A 506 40.56 -3.07 -11.38
CA SER A 506 42.03 -3.16 -11.37
C SER A 506 42.59 -4.16 -12.38
N PRO A 507 43.74 -3.82 -13.02
CA PRO A 507 44.49 -4.77 -13.87
C PRO A 507 44.99 -6.00 -13.10
N LEU A 508 45.15 -5.90 -11.79
CA LEU A 508 45.59 -6.98 -10.90
C LEU A 508 44.78 -8.27 -11.09
N PHE A 509 43.49 -8.13 -11.34
CA PHE A 509 42.57 -9.26 -11.47
C PHE A 509 42.78 -10.07 -12.77
N LYS A 510 43.43 -9.50 -13.78
CA LYS A 510 43.78 -10.23 -15.01
C LYS A 510 44.76 -11.41 -14.76
N GLU A 511 45.60 -11.28 -13.74
CA GLU A 511 46.61 -12.29 -13.39
C GLU A 511 46.06 -13.36 -12.44
N VAL A 512 45.11 -13.02 -11.58
CA VAL A 512 44.67 -13.91 -10.49
C VAL A 512 43.36 -14.65 -10.79
N ILE A 513 42.55 -14.18 -11.76
CA ILE A 513 41.33 -14.86 -12.18
C ILE A 513 41.70 -16.02 -13.12
N VAL A 514 41.38 -17.23 -12.70
CA VAL A 514 41.62 -18.45 -13.50
C VAL A 514 40.27 -19.00 -13.96
N GLU A 515 40.16 -19.21 -15.29
CA GLU A 515 38.99 -19.81 -15.90
C GLU A 515 39.19 -21.29 -16.12
N ALA A 516 38.30 -22.10 -15.53
CA ALA A 516 38.26 -23.52 -15.76
C ALA A 516 37.09 -23.86 -16.70
N ILE A 517 37.28 -23.67 -18.01
CA ILE A 517 36.24 -23.81 -19.04
C ILE A 517 35.64 -25.23 -19.04
N ASP A 518 36.43 -26.23 -18.65
CA ASP A 518 36.01 -27.64 -18.61
C ASP A 518 35.27 -28.03 -17.32
N ASP A 519 35.13 -27.14 -16.34
CA ASP A 519 34.38 -27.41 -15.12
C ASP A 519 32.86 -27.27 -15.39
N PRO A 520 32.04 -28.34 -15.17
CA PRO A 520 30.60 -28.29 -15.39
C PRO A 520 29.88 -27.16 -14.63
N ARG A 521 30.46 -26.69 -13.51
CA ARG A 521 29.93 -25.58 -12.69
C ARG A 521 30.05 -24.21 -13.39
N TYR A 522 30.81 -24.12 -14.47
CA TYR A 522 31.00 -22.90 -15.26
C TYR A 522 29.85 -22.58 -16.21
N HIS A 523 28.97 -23.53 -16.48
CA HIS A 523 27.83 -23.35 -17.42
C HIS A 523 26.64 -22.58 -16.87
N LEU A 524 26.82 -21.83 -15.78
CA LEU A 524 25.79 -20.97 -15.17
C LEU A 524 25.70 -19.57 -15.81
N ALA A 525 26.45 -19.27 -16.90
CA ALA A 525 26.31 -18.02 -17.62
C ALA A 525 24.98 -18.02 -18.42
N GLU A 526 24.12 -17.05 -18.18
CA GLU A 526 22.83 -16.91 -18.88
C GLU A 526 23.00 -16.67 -20.40
N ASN A 527 24.13 -16.14 -20.81
CA ASN A 527 24.47 -15.90 -22.21
C ASN A 527 25.99 -16.06 -22.44
N PRO A 528 26.47 -17.27 -22.83
CA PRO A 528 27.89 -17.53 -23.03
C PRO A 528 28.56 -16.69 -24.10
N GLU A 529 27.86 -16.32 -25.18
CA GLU A 529 28.41 -15.52 -26.28
C GLU A 529 28.65 -14.07 -25.87
N ALA A 530 27.67 -13.46 -25.19
CA ALA A 530 27.80 -12.10 -24.64
C ALA A 530 28.92 -12.04 -23.59
N PHE A 531 29.08 -13.07 -22.78
CA PHE A 531 30.13 -13.20 -21.80
C PHE A 531 31.51 -13.27 -22.44
N THR A 532 31.71 -14.12 -23.43
CA THR A 532 32.98 -14.26 -24.14
C THR A 532 33.38 -12.95 -24.84
N LYS A 533 32.41 -12.23 -25.40
CA LYS A 533 32.65 -10.90 -26.04
C LYS A 533 33.05 -9.87 -24.98
N ALA A 534 32.33 -9.75 -23.89
CA ALA A 534 32.64 -8.84 -22.79
C ALA A 534 34.02 -9.13 -22.18
N LEU A 535 34.38 -10.39 -21.97
CA LEU A 535 35.70 -10.81 -21.50
C LEU A 535 36.83 -10.42 -22.46
N SER A 536 36.61 -10.54 -23.77
CA SER A 536 37.62 -10.16 -24.78
C SER A 536 37.89 -8.66 -24.78
N GLU A 537 36.89 -7.83 -24.52
CA GLU A 537 37.02 -6.36 -24.43
C GLU A 537 37.85 -5.92 -23.18
N TYR A 538 37.89 -6.71 -22.11
CA TYR A 538 38.62 -6.39 -20.87
C TYR A 538 39.97 -7.12 -20.74
N LYS A 539 40.25 -8.14 -21.56
CA LYS A 539 41.54 -8.86 -21.57
C LYS A 539 42.61 -8.20 -22.48
N LEU A 540 42.18 -7.24 -23.30
CA LEU A 540 43.08 -6.43 -24.10
C LEU A 540 43.60 -5.21 -23.34
#